data_1a88255dc7adc67d86984c83ed17a780
#
_entry.id   1a88255dc7adc67d86984c83ed17a780
#
_cell.length_a   1.000
_cell.length_b   1.000
_cell.length_c   1.000
_cell.angle_alpha   90.00
_cell.angle_beta   90.00
_cell.angle_gamma   90.00
#
_symmetry.space_group_name_H-M   'P 1'
#
loop_
_entity.id
_entity.type
_entity.pdbx_description
1 polymer ?
#
loop_
_entity_poly.entity_id
_entity_poly.type
_entity_poly.pdbx_seq_one_letter_code
_entity_poly.pdbx_strand_id
1 'polypeptide(L)'
;MTGAPVVLLAGPGSARLEAAALEEAAAAICGSGFDPESNAARRVFRKEHPDLMVAAPQRGRRVNTPPFEEGDTKETSIPTALVRAVAADSTRLPYEAPMRAIVFLDVDRTESAAFSALLKILEEPPTRTRFLLTATRPRLLPPTILSRVVVKAMPGSSRAGTADALVARGMDREDAEARAAFVPHDSDEAAGLDIAEARTIRDALLEAASGVVLSRSRAWALELARLIAVEDAAEAARRLQLIGQLLRDASAAAVDPAGEHVVFRERFADLARLGAAPGARLLDAADEALALAGSLSDSRRNVRLAAEAFALGL
;
A
#
# COMPACT_ATOMS: atom_id res chain seq x y z
N MET A 1 -26.23 16.56 9.12
CA MET A 1 -25.62 15.21 9.00
C MET A 1 -24.22 15.31 9.56
N THR A 2 -24.04 14.94 10.83
CA THR A 2 -22.75 14.90 11.49
C THR A 2 -22.02 13.62 11.04
N GLY A 3 -21.23 13.70 9.96
CA GLY A 3 -20.30 12.63 9.64
C GLY A 3 -19.33 12.43 10.79
N ALA A 4 -18.78 11.21 10.96
CA ALA A 4 -17.79 10.93 11.99
C ALA A 4 -16.65 11.96 11.93
N PRO A 5 -16.21 12.51 13.06
CA PRO A 5 -15.21 13.58 13.08
C PRO A 5 -13.84 13.11 12.57
N VAL A 6 -13.57 11.81 12.60
CA VAL A 6 -12.30 11.23 12.15
C VAL A 6 -12.54 10.06 11.20
N VAL A 7 -11.92 10.10 10.03
CA VAL A 7 -11.99 9.04 9.02
C VAL A 7 -10.60 8.55 8.68
N LEU A 8 -10.44 7.24 8.63
CA LEU A 8 -9.25 6.56 8.11
C LEU A 8 -9.56 5.96 6.74
N LEU A 9 -8.93 6.47 5.70
CA LEU A 9 -8.93 5.88 4.36
C LEU A 9 -7.81 4.84 4.31
N ALA A 10 -8.16 3.57 4.15
CA ALA A 10 -7.22 2.46 4.26
C ALA A 10 -7.25 1.58 3.00
N GLY A 11 -6.08 1.34 2.43
CA GLY A 11 -5.95 0.50 1.23
C GLY A 11 -4.61 0.70 0.52
N PRO A 12 -4.34 -0.04 -0.55
CA PRO A 12 -3.12 0.12 -1.32
C PRO A 12 -3.13 1.42 -2.14
N GLY A 13 -1.94 1.95 -2.42
CA GLY A 13 -1.74 3.15 -3.25
C GLY A 13 -1.78 4.46 -2.46
N SER A 14 -0.61 4.91 -1.95
CA SER A 14 -0.50 6.13 -1.14
C SER A 14 -1.02 7.37 -1.88
N ALA A 15 -0.68 7.55 -3.15
CA ALA A 15 -1.15 8.69 -3.95
C ALA A 15 -2.67 8.70 -4.13
N ARG A 16 -3.28 7.52 -4.29
CA ARG A 16 -4.74 7.39 -4.40
C ARG A 16 -5.45 7.70 -3.09
N LEU A 17 -4.89 7.22 -1.98
CA LEU A 17 -5.41 7.55 -0.65
C LEU A 17 -5.29 9.05 -0.36
N GLU A 18 -4.18 9.67 -0.78
CA GLU A 18 -3.98 11.11 -0.69
C GLU A 18 -5.02 11.89 -1.50
N ALA A 19 -5.25 11.49 -2.77
CA ALA A 19 -6.28 12.11 -3.61
C ALA A 19 -7.68 12.02 -2.98
N ALA A 20 -8.06 10.86 -2.48
CA ALA A 20 -9.34 10.67 -1.79
C ALA A 20 -9.43 11.47 -0.48
N ALA A 21 -8.35 11.59 0.27
CA ALA A 21 -8.31 12.42 1.47
C ALA A 21 -8.44 13.92 1.14
N LEU A 22 -7.83 14.38 0.06
CA LEU A 22 -7.97 15.77 -0.40
C LEU A 22 -9.39 16.06 -0.90
N GLU A 23 -10.05 15.10 -1.54
CA GLU A 23 -11.45 15.23 -1.95
C GLU A 23 -12.39 15.35 -0.74
N GLU A 24 -12.24 14.50 0.26
CA GLU A 24 -12.97 14.60 1.54
C GLU A 24 -12.66 15.91 2.28
N ALA A 25 -11.40 16.37 2.23
CA ALA A 25 -11.00 17.65 2.80
C ALA A 25 -11.65 18.83 2.07
N ALA A 26 -11.70 18.81 0.74
CA ALA A 26 -12.36 19.82 -0.07
C ALA A 26 -13.86 19.87 0.22
N ALA A 27 -14.52 18.70 0.33
CA ALA A 27 -15.93 18.64 0.71
C ALA A 27 -16.19 19.22 2.11
N ALA A 28 -15.30 19.00 3.08
CA ALA A 28 -15.40 19.58 4.42
C ALA A 28 -15.20 21.10 4.41
N ILE A 29 -14.21 21.59 3.67
CA ILE A 29 -13.87 23.02 3.55
C ILE A 29 -14.93 23.79 2.78
N CYS A 30 -15.46 23.25 1.66
CA CYS A 30 -16.49 23.91 0.87
C CYS A 30 -17.90 23.77 1.48
N GLY A 31 -18.12 22.79 2.36
CA GLY A 31 -19.43 22.55 2.99
C GLY A 31 -20.50 22.09 2.01
N SER A 32 -21.74 22.54 2.22
CA SER A 32 -22.92 22.09 1.42
C SER A 32 -22.87 22.53 -0.05
N GLY A 33 -21.97 23.44 -0.41
CA GLY A 33 -21.75 23.90 -1.79
C GLY A 33 -20.53 23.25 -2.46
N PHE A 34 -20.13 22.05 -2.07
CA PHE A 34 -18.99 21.37 -2.66
C PHE A 34 -19.15 21.20 -4.18
N ASP A 35 -18.25 21.88 -4.89
CA ASP A 35 -18.03 21.75 -6.33
C ASP A 35 -16.52 21.53 -6.54
N PRO A 36 -16.08 20.41 -7.13
CA PRO A 36 -14.66 20.12 -7.39
C PRO A 36 -13.97 21.19 -8.24
N GLU A 37 -14.72 21.90 -9.09
CA GLU A 37 -14.21 22.95 -9.95
C GLU A 37 -14.19 24.34 -9.28
N SER A 38 -14.73 24.47 -8.09
CA SER A 38 -14.71 25.73 -7.34
C SER A 38 -13.26 26.19 -7.02
N ASN A 39 -13.06 27.48 -6.88
CA ASN A 39 -11.75 28.03 -6.51
C ASN A 39 -11.24 27.47 -5.16
N ALA A 40 -12.13 27.30 -4.19
CA ALA A 40 -11.78 26.74 -2.88
C ALA A 40 -11.32 25.27 -3.01
N ALA A 41 -12.06 24.43 -3.76
CA ALA A 41 -11.68 23.04 -3.98
C ALA A 41 -10.33 22.91 -4.73
N ARG A 42 -10.14 23.71 -5.78
CA ARG A 42 -8.86 23.75 -6.53
C ARG A 42 -7.68 24.13 -5.63
N ARG A 43 -7.85 25.07 -4.69
CA ARG A 43 -6.82 25.42 -3.71
C ARG A 43 -6.52 24.25 -2.75
N VAL A 44 -7.54 23.49 -2.36
CA VAL A 44 -7.34 22.27 -1.56
C VAL A 44 -6.55 21.23 -2.34
N PHE A 45 -6.91 20.93 -3.59
CA PHE A 45 -6.20 19.96 -4.43
C PHE A 45 -4.75 20.38 -4.71
N ARG A 46 -4.47 21.69 -4.79
CA ARG A 46 -3.10 22.23 -4.89
C ARG A 46 -2.40 22.33 -3.53
N LYS A 47 -3.08 22.01 -2.42
CA LYS A 47 -2.59 22.15 -1.04
C LYS A 47 -2.27 23.60 -0.66
N GLU A 48 -2.98 24.56 -1.21
CA GLU A 48 -2.78 26.01 -1.03
C GLU A 48 -3.88 26.66 -0.16
N HIS A 49 -4.88 25.89 0.29
CA HIS A 49 -5.98 26.45 1.10
C HIS A 49 -5.52 26.71 2.54
N PRO A 50 -5.79 27.89 3.15
CA PRO A 50 -5.31 28.23 4.50
C PRO A 50 -5.91 27.33 5.58
N ASP A 51 -7.14 26.81 5.38
CA ASP A 51 -7.82 25.92 6.31
C ASP A 51 -7.52 24.43 6.05
N LEU A 52 -6.62 24.11 5.11
CA LEU A 52 -6.08 22.78 4.92
C LEU A 52 -4.71 22.66 5.60
N MET A 53 -4.55 21.62 6.40
CA MET A 53 -3.26 21.21 6.95
C MET A 53 -2.96 19.79 6.51
N VAL A 54 -1.76 19.53 5.99
CA VAL A 54 -1.32 18.20 5.58
C VAL A 54 -0.04 17.84 6.31
N ALA A 55 -0.08 16.80 7.12
CA ALA A 55 1.06 16.20 7.80
C ALA A 55 1.38 14.85 7.18
N ALA A 56 2.64 14.63 6.80
CA ALA A 56 3.10 13.41 6.14
C ALA A 56 4.52 13.07 6.57
N PRO A 57 5.03 11.85 6.27
CA PRO A 57 6.46 11.57 6.36
C PRO A 57 7.27 12.62 5.61
N GLN A 58 8.42 13.01 6.14
CA GLN A 58 9.12 14.29 5.86
C GLN A 58 9.48 14.60 4.40
N ARG A 59 9.40 13.70 3.46
CA ARG A 59 9.74 13.96 2.04
C ARG A 59 8.80 14.97 1.36
N GLY A 60 8.90 16.27 1.76
CA GLY A 60 8.32 17.39 1.01
C GLY A 60 6.78 17.51 1.00
N ARG A 61 6.07 16.73 1.78
CA ARG A 61 4.60 16.65 1.76
C ARG A 61 3.88 17.43 2.87
N ARG A 62 4.58 18.33 3.57
CA ARG A 62 3.97 19.14 4.63
C ARG A 62 3.39 20.42 4.07
N VAL A 63 2.17 20.75 4.47
CA VAL A 63 1.48 21.97 4.06
C VAL A 63 0.78 22.58 5.26
N ASN A 64 0.97 23.86 5.47
CA ASN A 64 0.35 24.65 6.54
C ASN A 64 0.51 24.04 7.95
N THR A 65 1.56 23.26 8.17
CA THR A 65 1.86 22.72 9.51
C THR A 65 2.58 23.77 10.34
N PRO A 66 2.30 23.84 11.67
CA PRO A 66 3.04 24.74 12.54
C PRO A 66 4.53 24.35 12.59
N PRO A 67 5.41 25.32 12.92
CA PRO A 67 6.83 25.03 13.14
C PRO A 67 6.99 23.99 14.26
N PHE A 68 7.92 23.05 14.09
CA PHE A 68 8.30 22.08 15.11
C PHE A 68 9.80 21.79 15.02
N GLU A 69 10.39 21.36 16.13
CA GLU A 69 11.80 20.97 16.14
C GLU A 69 11.97 19.65 15.39
N GLU A 70 12.76 19.67 14.34
CA GLU A 70 13.19 18.48 13.61
C GLU A 70 14.34 17.85 14.41
N GLY A 71 14.05 16.81 15.20
CA GLY A 71 15.08 15.96 15.77
C GLY A 71 15.68 15.03 14.69
N ASP A 72 16.58 14.13 15.10
CA ASP A 72 17.17 13.05 14.25
C ASP A 72 16.10 12.05 13.77
N THR A 73 15.11 12.53 13.02
CA THR A 73 14.00 11.72 12.55
C THR A 73 14.28 11.19 11.15
N LYS A 74 14.01 9.89 10.97
CA LYS A 74 14.09 9.26 9.66
C LYS A 74 13.10 9.96 8.71
N GLU A 75 13.58 10.41 7.55
CA GLU A 75 12.79 11.08 6.49
C GLU A 75 11.52 10.32 6.04
N THR A 76 11.35 9.10 6.51
CA THR A 76 10.27 8.18 6.11
C THR A 76 9.16 8.05 7.15
N SER A 77 9.22 8.75 8.29
CA SER A 77 8.23 8.67 9.38
C SER A 77 7.59 10.02 9.70
N ILE A 78 6.41 9.98 10.34
CA ILE A 78 5.78 11.17 10.95
C ILE A 78 6.35 11.30 12.36
N PRO A 79 7.15 12.36 12.65
CA PRO A 79 7.80 12.50 13.94
C PRO A 79 6.82 12.94 15.02
N THR A 80 7.12 12.58 16.27
CA THR A 80 6.33 12.94 17.45
C THR A 80 6.16 14.45 17.59
N ALA A 81 7.21 15.22 17.27
CA ALA A 81 7.17 16.69 17.33
C ALA A 81 6.13 17.29 16.38
N LEU A 82 6.04 16.76 15.14
CA LEU A 82 5.03 17.20 14.17
C LEU A 82 3.61 16.91 14.67
N VAL A 83 3.36 15.69 15.18
CA VAL A 83 2.02 15.33 15.69
C VAL A 83 1.61 16.26 16.85
N ARG A 84 2.53 16.56 17.78
CA ARG A 84 2.28 17.49 18.89
C ARG A 84 2.02 18.92 18.41
N ALA A 85 2.77 19.40 17.42
CA ALA A 85 2.59 20.72 16.83
C ALA A 85 1.22 20.85 16.14
N VAL A 86 0.83 19.84 15.37
CA VAL A 86 -0.50 19.76 14.74
C VAL A 86 -1.60 19.69 15.81
N ALA A 87 -1.41 18.93 16.88
CA ALA A 87 -2.34 18.84 18.00
C ALA A 87 -2.60 20.21 18.64
N ALA A 88 -1.53 20.94 18.94
CA ALA A 88 -1.62 22.27 19.55
C ALA A 88 -2.33 23.28 18.62
N ASP A 89 -2.07 23.20 17.29
CA ASP A 89 -2.70 24.13 16.33
C ASP A 89 -4.13 23.73 15.94
N SER A 90 -4.50 22.47 16.14
CA SER A 90 -5.83 21.96 15.73
C SER A 90 -7.01 22.64 16.43
N THR A 91 -6.77 23.27 17.59
CA THR A 91 -7.80 24.00 18.34
C THR A 91 -8.17 25.35 17.74
N ARG A 92 -7.39 25.86 16.78
CA ARG A 92 -7.68 27.12 16.11
C ARG A 92 -8.93 27.00 15.23
N LEU A 93 -9.71 28.06 15.22
CA LEU A 93 -10.88 28.17 14.34
C LEU A 93 -10.45 28.27 12.86
N PRO A 94 -11.33 27.86 11.92
CA PRO A 94 -11.11 28.09 10.49
C PRO A 94 -10.88 29.56 10.17
N TYR A 95 -10.03 29.84 9.19
CA TYR A 95 -9.71 31.20 8.76
C TYR A 95 -10.81 31.77 7.85
N GLU A 96 -11.18 31.07 6.80
CA GLU A 96 -12.18 31.53 5.83
C GLU A 96 -13.29 30.49 5.56
N ALA A 97 -13.06 29.21 5.84
CA ALA A 97 -14.00 28.12 5.56
C ALA A 97 -14.95 27.82 6.71
N PRO A 98 -16.07 27.12 6.49
CA PRO A 98 -16.93 26.61 7.56
C PRO A 98 -16.22 25.59 8.48
N MET A 99 -15.27 24.83 7.94
CA MET A 99 -14.48 23.82 8.66
C MET A 99 -13.01 23.84 8.23
N ARG A 100 -12.11 23.49 9.14
CA ARG A 100 -10.73 23.10 8.81
C ARG A 100 -10.66 21.63 8.44
N ALA A 101 -9.71 21.27 7.60
CA ALA A 101 -9.36 19.89 7.32
C ALA A 101 -7.89 19.65 7.71
N ILE A 102 -7.66 18.61 8.52
CA ILE A 102 -6.32 18.16 8.92
C ILE A 102 -6.14 16.74 8.39
N VAL A 103 -5.19 16.57 7.49
CA VAL A 103 -4.90 15.32 6.81
C VAL A 103 -3.57 14.79 7.29
N PHE A 104 -3.57 13.57 7.86
CA PHE A 104 -2.36 12.82 8.15
C PHE A 104 -2.18 11.74 7.07
N LEU A 105 -1.21 11.91 6.20
CA LEU A 105 -0.87 10.94 5.15
C LEU A 105 0.05 9.86 5.70
N ASP A 106 -0.18 8.60 5.28
CA ASP A 106 0.62 7.43 5.64
C ASP A 106 0.81 7.31 7.18
N VAL A 107 -0.30 7.40 7.93
CA VAL A 107 -0.28 7.39 9.40
C VAL A 107 0.28 6.08 9.99
N ASP A 108 0.32 5.00 9.21
CA ASP A 108 1.00 3.75 9.55
C ASP A 108 2.54 3.87 9.59
N ARG A 109 3.08 5.01 9.15
CA ARG A 109 4.50 5.40 9.29
C ARG A 109 4.75 6.37 10.45
N THR A 110 3.80 6.51 11.36
CA THR A 110 3.96 7.37 12.54
C THR A 110 4.88 6.69 13.55
N GLU A 111 5.78 7.47 14.18
CA GLU A 111 6.60 6.98 15.28
C GLU A 111 5.73 6.48 16.43
N SER A 112 6.12 5.35 17.05
CA SER A 112 5.33 4.72 18.13
C SER A 112 5.02 5.68 19.29
N ALA A 113 5.97 6.56 19.64
CA ALA A 113 5.80 7.57 20.68
C ALA A 113 4.78 8.66 20.32
N ALA A 114 4.53 8.88 19.02
CA ALA A 114 3.61 9.91 18.54
C ALA A 114 2.14 9.47 18.62
N PHE A 115 1.86 8.16 18.67
CA PHE A 115 0.48 7.66 18.76
C PHE A 115 -0.26 8.17 19.98
N SER A 116 0.42 8.37 21.12
CA SER A 116 -0.18 8.93 22.33
C SER A 116 -0.69 10.37 22.12
N ALA A 117 0.04 11.18 21.37
CA ALA A 117 -0.36 12.54 21.02
C ALA A 117 -1.51 12.53 20.01
N LEU A 118 -1.46 11.62 19.02
CA LEU A 118 -2.52 11.46 18.03
C LEU A 118 -3.82 11.00 18.68
N LEU A 119 -3.78 10.01 19.59
CA LEU A 119 -4.95 9.51 20.31
C LEU A 119 -5.69 10.63 21.04
N LYS A 120 -4.96 11.54 21.70
CA LYS A 120 -5.57 12.66 22.41
C LYS A 120 -6.42 13.56 21.49
N ILE A 121 -5.97 13.79 20.25
CA ILE A 121 -6.72 14.58 19.24
C ILE A 121 -7.95 13.80 18.75
N LEU A 122 -7.80 12.47 18.58
CA LEU A 122 -8.86 11.63 18.05
C LEU A 122 -9.99 11.37 19.07
N GLU A 123 -9.67 11.41 20.37
CA GLU A 123 -10.65 11.27 21.44
C GLU A 123 -11.56 12.49 21.57
N GLU A 124 -10.99 13.67 21.49
CA GLU A 124 -11.71 14.94 21.61
C GLU A 124 -11.37 15.88 20.44
N PRO A 125 -11.85 15.56 19.23
CA PRO A 125 -11.54 16.38 18.07
C PRO A 125 -12.16 17.77 18.23
N PRO A 126 -11.38 18.85 17.97
CA PRO A 126 -11.88 20.21 18.08
C PRO A 126 -13.08 20.45 17.17
N THR A 127 -14.00 21.30 17.62
CA THR A 127 -15.19 21.70 16.85
C THR A 127 -14.77 22.39 15.56
N ARG A 128 -15.51 22.13 14.48
CA ARG A 128 -15.25 22.68 13.14
C ARG A 128 -13.91 22.24 12.52
N THR A 129 -13.39 21.11 12.97
CA THR A 129 -12.17 20.49 12.40
C THR A 129 -12.49 19.07 11.95
N ARG A 130 -12.16 18.75 10.70
CA ARG A 130 -12.25 17.42 10.12
C ARG A 130 -10.88 16.77 10.11
N PHE A 131 -10.76 15.60 10.75
CA PHE A 131 -9.53 14.81 10.68
C PHE A 131 -9.70 13.69 9.66
N LEU A 132 -8.70 13.58 8.78
CA LEU A 132 -8.60 12.58 7.74
C LEU A 132 -7.24 11.90 7.87
N LEU A 133 -7.26 10.60 7.96
CA LEU A 133 -6.06 9.77 8.06
C LEU A 133 -5.97 8.89 6.81
N THR A 134 -4.77 8.62 6.32
CA THR A 134 -4.55 7.58 5.30
C THR A 134 -3.57 6.54 5.82
N ALA A 135 -3.78 5.27 5.46
CA ALA A 135 -2.87 4.19 5.77
C ALA A 135 -2.85 3.14 4.66
N THR A 136 -1.66 2.83 4.18
CA THR A 136 -1.47 1.72 3.22
C THR A 136 -1.46 0.37 3.92
N ARG A 137 -1.06 0.33 5.18
CA ARG A 137 -0.98 -0.87 6.02
C ARG A 137 -1.72 -0.65 7.35
N PRO A 138 -3.08 -0.59 7.35
CA PRO A 138 -3.85 -0.27 8.55
C PRO A 138 -3.63 -1.25 9.70
N ARG A 139 -3.16 -2.47 9.42
CA ARG A 139 -2.83 -3.48 10.46
C ARG A 139 -1.64 -3.08 11.34
N LEU A 140 -0.80 -2.13 10.90
CA LEU A 140 0.30 -1.59 11.71
C LEU A 140 -0.16 -0.54 12.72
N LEU A 141 -1.38 -0.04 12.59
CA LEU A 141 -1.94 0.92 13.53
C LEU A 141 -2.34 0.24 14.84
N PRO A 142 -2.07 0.89 15.99
CA PRO A 142 -2.54 0.39 17.28
C PRO A 142 -4.06 0.21 17.28
N PRO A 143 -4.60 -0.85 17.91
CA PRO A 143 -6.05 -1.05 18.05
C PRO A 143 -6.76 0.15 18.69
N THR A 144 -6.06 0.90 19.54
CA THR A 144 -6.55 2.12 20.18
C THR A 144 -6.84 3.25 19.18
N ILE A 145 -6.09 3.35 18.10
CA ILE A 145 -6.38 4.27 16.97
C ILE A 145 -7.59 3.76 16.19
N LEU A 146 -7.57 2.46 15.81
CA LEU A 146 -8.63 1.87 15.00
C LEU A 146 -10.01 1.94 15.67
N SER A 147 -10.07 1.90 17.02
CA SER A 147 -11.34 2.02 17.75
C SER A 147 -11.93 3.43 17.76
N ARG A 148 -11.18 4.46 17.35
CA ARG A 148 -11.57 5.88 17.40
C ARG A 148 -11.77 6.51 16.01
N VAL A 149 -11.58 5.74 14.96
CA VAL A 149 -11.73 6.21 13.59
C VAL A 149 -12.79 5.40 12.85
N VAL A 150 -13.46 6.02 11.89
CA VAL A 150 -14.29 5.29 10.93
C VAL A 150 -13.39 4.86 9.77
N VAL A 151 -13.17 3.56 9.67
CA VAL A 151 -12.35 3.00 8.59
C VAL A 151 -13.18 2.92 7.32
N LYS A 152 -12.74 3.61 6.27
CA LYS A 152 -13.23 3.46 4.90
C LYS A 152 -12.20 2.65 4.12
N ALA A 153 -12.51 1.40 3.81
CA ALA A 153 -11.66 0.58 2.96
C ALA A 153 -11.71 1.12 1.52
N MET A 154 -10.55 1.43 0.99
CA MET A 154 -10.37 1.88 -0.39
C MET A 154 -9.80 0.69 -1.19
N PRO A 155 -10.57 0.14 -2.13
CA PRO A 155 -10.06 -0.96 -2.96
C PRO A 155 -8.85 -0.48 -3.76
N GLY A 156 -7.85 -1.34 -3.97
CA GLY A 156 -6.71 -1.03 -4.83
C GLY A 156 -7.15 -0.77 -6.28
N SER A 157 -6.28 -0.14 -7.04
CA SER A 157 -6.45 -0.08 -8.49
C SER A 157 -6.48 -1.51 -9.05
N SER A 158 -7.22 -1.72 -10.12
CA SER A 158 -7.05 -2.94 -10.91
C SER A 158 -5.72 -2.87 -11.67
N ARG A 159 -5.19 -4.00 -12.11
CA ARG A 159 -4.00 -4.02 -12.98
C ARG A 159 -4.17 -3.11 -14.20
N ALA A 160 -5.33 -3.16 -14.85
CA ALA A 160 -5.65 -2.28 -15.98
C ALA A 160 -5.63 -0.80 -15.56
N GLY A 161 -6.26 -0.46 -14.43
CA GLY A 161 -6.26 0.92 -13.93
C GLY A 161 -4.88 1.43 -13.53
N THR A 162 -3.99 0.55 -13.01
CA THR A 162 -2.59 0.91 -12.76
C THR A 162 -1.83 1.15 -14.07
N ALA A 163 -2.01 0.29 -15.07
CA ALA A 163 -1.40 0.50 -16.40
C ALA A 163 -1.91 1.81 -17.03
N ASP A 164 -3.21 2.08 -17.00
CA ASP A 164 -3.78 3.32 -17.53
C ASP A 164 -3.23 4.56 -16.84
N ALA A 165 -3.05 4.52 -15.52
CA ALA A 165 -2.44 5.61 -14.76
C ALA A 165 -0.97 5.85 -15.15
N LEU A 166 -0.20 4.81 -15.46
CA LEU A 166 1.17 4.92 -15.94
C LEU A 166 1.23 5.51 -17.36
N VAL A 167 0.33 5.07 -18.25
CA VAL A 167 0.22 5.63 -19.61
C VAL A 167 -0.15 7.11 -19.57
N ALA A 168 -1.06 7.52 -18.68
CA ALA A 168 -1.43 8.92 -18.47
C ALA A 168 -0.24 9.79 -18.02
N ARG A 169 0.80 9.18 -17.42
CA ARG A 169 2.08 9.82 -17.06
C ARG A 169 3.12 9.83 -18.19
N GLY A 170 2.75 9.33 -19.37
CA GLY A 170 3.61 9.32 -20.56
C GLY A 170 4.44 8.03 -20.73
N MET A 171 4.17 6.98 -19.96
CA MET A 171 4.82 5.67 -20.16
C MET A 171 4.21 4.95 -21.37
N ASP A 172 5.04 4.20 -22.08
CA ASP A 172 4.55 3.32 -23.14
C ASP A 172 3.59 2.25 -22.60
N ARG A 173 2.58 1.87 -23.41
CA ARG A 173 1.55 0.92 -23.00
C ARG A 173 2.11 -0.44 -22.59
N GLU A 174 3.06 -0.97 -23.36
CA GLU A 174 3.66 -2.27 -23.11
C GLU A 174 4.46 -2.26 -21.80
N ASP A 175 5.27 -1.22 -21.54
CA ASP A 175 6.02 -1.06 -20.30
C ASP A 175 5.07 -0.85 -19.09
N ALA A 176 4.00 -0.06 -19.28
CA ALA A 176 2.99 0.17 -18.25
C ALA A 176 2.26 -1.14 -17.85
N GLU A 177 1.87 -1.96 -18.80
CA GLU A 177 1.22 -3.26 -18.54
C GLU A 177 2.19 -4.25 -17.90
N ALA A 178 3.45 -4.28 -18.34
CA ALA A 178 4.48 -5.11 -17.73
C ALA A 178 4.71 -4.73 -16.26
N ARG A 179 4.82 -3.45 -15.92
CA ARG A 179 4.97 -2.97 -14.53
C ARG A 179 3.74 -3.25 -13.68
N ALA A 180 2.55 -3.03 -14.23
CA ALA A 180 1.27 -3.31 -13.55
C ALA A 180 1.06 -4.82 -13.29
N ALA A 181 1.74 -5.70 -14.01
CA ALA A 181 1.75 -7.13 -13.73
C ALA A 181 2.45 -7.47 -12.41
N PHE A 182 3.53 -6.75 -12.08
CA PHE A 182 4.27 -6.91 -10.82
C PHE A 182 3.66 -6.13 -9.65
N VAL A 183 3.14 -4.93 -9.93
CA VAL A 183 2.55 -4.02 -8.92
C VAL A 183 1.16 -3.56 -9.39
N PRO A 184 0.14 -4.41 -9.21
CA PRO A 184 -1.19 -4.14 -9.81
C PRO A 184 -2.00 -3.07 -9.10
N HIS A 185 -1.64 -2.66 -7.89
CA HIS A 185 -2.51 -1.85 -7.03
C HIS A 185 -1.94 -0.46 -6.71
N ASP A 186 -0.71 -0.17 -7.10
CA ASP A 186 -0.02 1.10 -6.82
C ASP A 186 0.76 1.60 -8.05
N SER A 187 0.28 2.67 -8.66
CA SER A 187 0.92 3.26 -9.84
C SER A 187 2.23 3.98 -9.54
N ASP A 188 2.44 4.44 -8.30
CA ASP A 188 3.68 5.13 -7.92
C ASP A 188 4.79 4.10 -7.67
N GLU A 189 4.47 3.01 -6.96
CA GLU A 189 5.39 1.89 -6.78
C GLU A 189 5.71 1.25 -8.13
N ALA A 190 4.70 1.04 -9.00
CA ALA A 190 4.90 0.49 -10.33
C ALA A 190 5.78 1.38 -11.22
N ALA A 191 5.63 2.71 -11.14
CA ALA A 191 6.46 3.65 -11.89
C ALA A 191 7.95 3.59 -11.48
N GLY A 192 8.21 3.39 -10.19
CA GLY A 192 9.57 3.29 -9.63
C GLY A 192 10.21 1.90 -9.74
N LEU A 193 9.49 0.89 -10.25
CA LEU A 193 9.97 -0.49 -10.32
C LEU A 193 11.15 -0.62 -11.30
N ASP A 194 12.23 -1.29 -10.91
CA ASP A 194 13.22 -1.80 -11.86
C ASP A 194 12.66 -3.07 -12.53
N ILE A 195 12.14 -2.92 -13.75
CA ILE A 195 11.47 -3.99 -14.45
C ILE A 195 12.42 -5.13 -14.85
N ALA A 196 13.72 -4.83 -15.09
CA ALA A 196 14.70 -5.84 -15.45
C ALA A 196 15.04 -6.71 -14.22
N GLU A 197 15.23 -6.10 -13.06
CA GLU A 197 15.42 -6.80 -11.80
C GLU A 197 14.18 -7.62 -11.42
N ALA A 198 12.98 -7.03 -11.55
CA ALA A 198 11.72 -7.72 -11.24
C ALA A 198 11.51 -8.97 -12.11
N ARG A 199 11.83 -8.89 -13.40
CA ARG A 199 11.80 -10.06 -14.32
C ARG A 199 12.80 -11.12 -13.93
N THR A 200 14.01 -10.72 -13.53
CA THR A 200 15.05 -11.66 -13.08
C THR A 200 14.61 -12.41 -11.82
N ILE A 201 14.05 -11.70 -10.84
CA ILE A 201 13.53 -12.31 -9.61
C ILE A 201 12.36 -13.24 -9.93
N ARG A 202 11.42 -12.82 -10.77
CA ARG A 202 10.29 -13.66 -11.21
C ARG A 202 10.77 -14.97 -11.83
N ASP A 203 11.72 -14.89 -12.74
CA ASP A 203 12.20 -16.06 -13.47
C ASP A 203 12.92 -17.03 -12.55
N ALA A 204 13.73 -16.53 -11.62
CA ALA A 204 14.38 -17.36 -10.60
C ALA A 204 13.36 -18.03 -9.66
N LEU A 205 12.32 -17.31 -9.22
CA LEU A 205 11.24 -17.86 -8.40
C LEU A 205 10.44 -18.94 -9.15
N LEU A 206 10.12 -18.71 -10.43
CA LEU A 206 9.39 -19.68 -11.27
C LEU A 206 10.22 -20.95 -11.50
N GLU A 207 11.52 -20.81 -11.76
CA GLU A 207 12.44 -21.93 -11.93
C GLU A 207 12.52 -22.76 -10.64
N ALA A 208 12.75 -22.10 -9.50
CA ALA A 208 12.85 -22.79 -8.21
C ALA A 208 11.54 -23.49 -7.83
N ALA A 209 10.39 -22.83 -7.98
CA ALA A 209 9.09 -23.44 -7.73
C ALA A 209 8.81 -24.63 -8.65
N SER A 210 9.15 -24.52 -9.93
CA SER A 210 9.04 -25.62 -10.90
C SER A 210 9.94 -26.77 -10.48
N GLY A 211 11.16 -26.49 -10.02
CA GLY A 211 12.08 -27.49 -9.50
C GLY A 211 11.53 -28.23 -8.27
N VAL A 212 10.87 -27.53 -7.35
CA VAL A 212 10.21 -28.15 -6.19
C VAL A 212 9.08 -29.08 -6.64
N VAL A 213 8.14 -28.56 -7.40
CA VAL A 213 6.89 -29.27 -7.76
C VAL A 213 7.15 -30.44 -8.71
N LEU A 214 7.98 -30.24 -9.74
CA LEU A 214 8.20 -31.26 -10.78
C LEU A 214 9.21 -32.33 -10.38
N SER A 215 10.26 -31.97 -9.62
CA SER A 215 11.30 -32.90 -9.21
C SER A 215 11.20 -33.37 -7.75
N ARG A 216 10.35 -32.75 -6.95
CA ARG A 216 10.21 -32.99 -5.49
C ARG A 216 11.55 -32.94 -4.75
N SER A 217 12.44 -32.05 -5.19
CA SER A 217 13.81 -31.95 -4.70
C SER A 217 13.91 -30.97 -3.54
N ARG A 218 14.48 -31.43 -2.40
CA ARG A 218 14.78 -30.55 -1.27
C ARG A 218 15.79 -29.45 -1.61
N ALA A 219 16.66 -29.67 -2.58
CA ALA A 219 17.63 -28.66 -3.01
C ALA A 219 16.89 -27.46 -3.64
N TRP A 220 15.86 -27.70 -4.45
CA TRP A 220 15.03 -26.64 -5.01
C TRP A 220 14.17 -25.96 -3.95
N ALA A 221 13.68 -26.67 -2.95
CA ALA A 221 12.97 -26.06 -1.83
C ALA A 221 13.87 -25.11 -1.02
N LEU A 222 15.12 -25.48 -0.77
CA LEU A 222 16.08 -24.59 -0.11
C LEU A 222 16.45 -23.38 -0.97
N GLU A 223 16.56 -23.55 -2.30
CA GLU A 223 16.84 -22.44 -3.20
C GLU A 223 15.64 -21.47 -3.25
N LEU A 224 14.41 -21.98 -3.36
CA LEU A 224 13.20 -21.18 -3.29
C LEU A 224 13.12 -20.40 -1.96
N ALA A 225 13.39 -21.07 -0.84
CA ALA A 225 13.43 -20.44 0.47
C ALA A 225 14.49 -19.32 0.53
N ARG A 226 15.67 -19.54 -0.05
CA ARG A 226 16.75 -18.54 -0.12
C ARG A 226 16.36 -17.32 -0.94
N LEU A 227 15.68 -17.54 -2.08
CA LEU A 227 15.18 -16.47 -2.93
C LEU A 227 14.12 -15.62 -2.22
N ILE A 228 13.29 -16.21 -1.37
CA ILE A 228 12.24 -15.51 -0.61
C ILE A 228 12.84 -14.82 0.62
N ALA A 229 13.74 -15.47 1.35
CA ALA A 229 14.26 -15.03 2.64
C ALA A 229 15.37 -13.97 2.49
N VAL A 230 14.99 -12.76 2.12
CA VAL A 230 15.87 -11.58 2.10
C VAL A 230 15.79 -10.80 3.40
N GLU A 231 16.78 -9.92 3.66
CA GLU A 231 16.85 -9.16 4.92
C GLU A 231 15.67 -8.18 5.10
N ASP A 232 15.22 -7.56 4.02
CA ASP A 232 14.05 -6.68 4.05
C ASP A 232 12.75 -7.50 4.03
N ALA A 233 12.02 -7.45 5.14
CA ALA A 233 10.74 -8.14 5.28
C ALA A 233 9.67 -7.67 4.27
N ALA A 234 9.72 -6.40 3.84
CA ALA A 234 8.80 -5.89 2.82
C ALA A 234 9.11 -6.49 1.45
N GLU A 235 10.40 -6.63 1.13
CA GLU A 235 10.84 -7.29 -0.10
C GLU A 235 10.53 -8.80 -0.07
N ALA A 236 10.74 -9.48 1.07
CA ALA A 236 10.35 -10.87 1.24
C ALA A 236 8.83 -11.08 1.04
N ALA A 237 8.01 -10.16 1.57
CA ALA A 237 6.57 -10.18 1.35
C ALA A 237 6.20 -9.98 -0.13
N ARG A 238 6.88 -9.08 -0.85
CA ARG A 238 6.69 -8.90 -2.30
C ARG A 238 7.03 -10.17 -3.09
N ARG A 239 8.12 -10.85 -2.74
CA ARG A 239 8.51 -12.13 -3.38
C ARG A 239 7.50 -13.25 -3.11
N LEU A 240 6.92 -13.30 -1.91
CA LEU A 240 5.81 -14.21 -1.60
C LEU A 240 4.54 -13.88 -2.39
N GLN A 241 4.22 -12.59 -2.57
CA GLN A 241 3.10 -12.19 -3.42
C GLN A 241 3.33 -12.60 -4.88
N LEU A 242 4.55 -12.42 -5.37
CA LEU A 242 4.92 -12.78 -6.73
C LEU A 242 4.85 -14.29 -6.96
N ILE A 243 5.38 -15.12 -6.03
CA ILE A 243 5.24 -16.57 -6.14
C ILE A 243 3.78 -17.00 -6.07
N GLY A 244 2.96 -16.41 -5.19
CA GLY A 244 1.52 -16.64 -5.14
C GLY A 244 0.83 -16.36 -6.47
N GLN A 245 1.19 -15.26 -7.16
CA GLN A 245 0.67 -14.95 -8.49
C GLN A 245 1.14 -15.96 -9.56
N LEU A 246 2.41 -16.37 -9.54
CA LEU A 246 2.95 -17.39 -10.46
C LEU A 246 2.25 -18.74 -10.32
N LEU A 247 1.94 -19.17 -9.10
CA LEU A 247 1.22 -20.40 -8.83
C LEU A 247 -0.25 -20.33 -9.31
N ARG A 248 -0.90 -19.17 -9.16
CA ARG A 248 -2.24 -18.93 -9.74
C ARG A 248 -2.20 -18.94 -11.26
N ASP A 249 -1.21 -18.27 -11.86
CA ASP A 249 -1.01 -18.26 -13.31
C ASP A 249 -0.74 -19.67 -13.86
N ALA A 250 0.04 -20.49 -13.15
CA ALA A 250 0.27 -21.88 -13.52
C ALA A 250 -1.03 -22.70 -13.48
N SER A 251 -1.86 -22.52 -12.43
CA SER A 251 -3.16 -23.16 -12.36
C SER A 251 -4.11 -22.72 -13.47
N ALA A 252 -4.10 -21.43 -13.82
CA ALA A 252 -4.89 -20.89 -14.92
C ALA A 252 -4.41 -21.43 -16.27
N ALA A 253 -3.10 -21.44 -16.52
CA ALA A 253 -2.50 -21.95 -17.76
C ALA A 253 -2.78 -23.44 -18.03
N ALA A 254 -3.03 -24.23 -16.98
CA ALA A 254 -3.39 -25.64 -17.12
C ALA A 254 -4.81 -25.85 -17.69
N VAL A 255 -5.71 -24.88 -17.48
CA VAL A 255 -7.13 -25.00 -17.89
C VAL A 255 -7.54 -24.00 -18.98
N ASP A 256 -6.73 -23.00 -19.23
CA ASP A 256 -6.94 -21.94 -20.23
C ASP A 256 -5.80 -21.93 -21.25
N PRO A 257 -5.91 -22.72 -22.34
CA PRO A 257 -4.88 -22.77 -23.38
C PRO A 257 -4.66 -21.43 -24.12
N ALA A 258 -5.65 -20.52 -24.09
CA ALA A 258 -5.54 -19.19 -24.70
C ALA A 258 -4.75 -18.21 -23.81
N GLY A 259 -4.56 -18.53 -22.53
CA GLY A 259 -3.82 -17.72 -21.57
C GLY A 259 -4.48 -16.38 -21.25
N GLU A 260 -5.80 -16.26 -21.43
CA GLU A 260 -6.52 -15.00 -21.19
C GLU A 260 -6.46 -14.56 -19.75
N HIS A 261 -6.44 -15.54 -18.82
CA HIS A 261 -6.40 -15.32 -17.38
C HIS A 261 -4.99 -15.34 -16.76
N VAL A 262 -3.95 -15.53 -17.59
CA VAL A 262 -2.55 -15.54 -17.16
C VAL A 262 -1.99 -14.11 -17.16
N VAL A 263 -1.38 -13.70 -16.04
CA VAL A 263 -0.78 -12.38 -15.87
C VAL A 263 0.56 -12.29 -16.61
N PHE A 264 1.44 -13.28 -16.38
CA PHE A 264 2.77 -13.34 -16.99
C PHE A 264 2.75 -14.19 -18.27
N ARG A 265 2.06 -13.70 -19.30
CA ARG A 265 1.85 -14.43 -20.57
C ARG A 265 3.14 -14.79 -21.31
N GLU A 266 4.20 -14.00 -21.16
CA GLU A 266 5.52 -14.27 -21.75
C GLU A 266 6.19 -15.53 -21.17
N ARG A 267 5.67 -16.04 -20.03
CA ARG A 267 6.13 -17.30 -19.38
C ARG A 267 5.10 -18.42 -19.48
N PHE A 268 4.12 -18.30 -20.37
CA PHE A 268 2.99 -19.23 -20.48
C PHE A 268 3.43 -20.70 -20.60
N ALA A 269 4.43 -21.01 -21.41
CA ALA A 269 4.88 -22.39 -21.60
C ALA A 269 5.41 -23.02 -20.29
N ASP A 270 6.17 -22.26 -19.49
CA ASP A 270 6.72 -22.72 -18.23
C ASP A 270 5.61 -22.86 -17.17
N LEU A 271 4.68 -21.89 -17.15
CA LEU A 271 3.52 -21.90 -16.25
C LEU A 271 2.58 -23.07 -16.56
N ALA A 272 2.28 -23.34 -17.84
CA ALA A 272 1.46 -24.48 -18.24
C ALA A 272 2.11 -25.82 -17.87
N ARG A 273 3.44 -25.93 -18.02
CA ARG A 273 4.19 -27.12 -17.59
C ARG A 273 4.10 -27.33 -16.08
N LEU A 274 4.22 -26.25 -15.29
CA LEU A 274 4.07 -26.29 -13.85
C LEU A 274 2.65 -26.66 -13.44
N GLY A 275 1.64 -26.05 -14.09
CA GLY A 275 0.22 -26.29 -13.84
C GLY A 275 -0.25 -27.71 -14.16
N ALA A 276 0.41 -28.38 -15.11
CA ALA A 276 0.13 -29.77 -15.48
C ALA A 276 0.74 -30.82 -14.51
N ALA A 277 1.44 -30.38 -13.46
CA ALA A 277 2.07 -31.29 -12.50
C ALA A 277 1.04 -32.13 -11.73
N PRO A 278 1.12 -33.46 -11.73
CA PRO A 278 0.14 -34.34 -11.08
C PRO A 278 0.12 -34.11 -9.56
N GLY A 279 -1.08 -33.89 -8.99
CA GLY A 279 -1.30 -33.77 -7.56
C GLY A 279 -0.78 -32.48 -6.94
N ALA A 280 -0.36 -31.52 -7.74
CA ALA A 280 0.05 -30.20 -7.25
C ALA A 280 -1.17 -29.39 -6.76
N ARG A 281 -1.07 -28.87 -5.53
CA ARG A 281 -2.08 -27.98 -4.93
C ARG A 281 -1.67 -26.53 -5.08
N LEU A 282 -1.51 -26.09 -6.33
CA LEU A 282 -0.93 -24.77 -6.62
C LEU A 282 -1.77 -23.61 -6.10
N LEU A 283 -3.12 -23.73 -6.10
CA LEU A 283 -3.99 -22.70 -5.56
C LEU A 283 -3.91 -22.62 -4.03
N ASP A 284 -3.85 -23.78 -3.34
CA ASP A 284 -3.68 -23.79 -1.88
C ASP A 284 -2.33 -23.15 -1.49
N ALA A 285 -1.27 -23.51 -2.21
CA ALA A 285 0.05 -22.93 -2.01
C ALA A 285 0.10 -21.42 -2.36
N ALA A 286 -0.63 -20.97 -3.38
CA ALA A 286 -0.75 -19.56 -3.70
C ALA A 286 -1.43 -18.78 -2.57
N ASP A 287 -2.49 -19.32 -1.99
CA ASP A 287 -3.19 -18.70 -0.87
C ASP A 287 -2.32 -18.69 0.40
N GLU A 288 -1.54 -19.75 0.64
CA GLU A 288 -0.57 -19.79 1.74
C GLU A 288 0.53 -18.73 1.55
N ALA A 289 1.09 -18.60 0.34
CA ALA A 289 2.09 -17.58 0.04
C ALA A 289 1.57 -16.15 0.32
N LEU A 290 0.33 -15.86 -0.07
CA LEU A 290 -0.30 -14.56 0.15
C LEU A 290 -0.61 -14.31 1.64
N ALA A 291 -1.08 -15.33 2.36
CA ALA A 291 -1.31 -15.25 3.81
C ALA A 291 0.01 -15.01 4.55
N LEU A 292 1.08 -15.70 4.14
CA LEU A 292 2.42 -15.54 4.69
C LEU A 292 2.96 -14.13 4.42
N ALA A 293 2.85 -13.62 3.19
CA ALA A 293 3.24 -12.26 2.83
C ALA A 293 2.55 -11.21 3.71
N GLY A 294 1.24 -11.36 3.94
CA GLY A 294 0.50 -10.50 4.85
C GLY A 294 1.00 -10.55 6.29
N SER A 295 1.49 -11.69 6.75
CA SER A 295 1.97 -11.90 8.12
C SER A 295 3.41 -11.42 8.36
N LEU A 296 4.25 -11.32 7.33
CA LEU A 296 5.62 -10.81 7.45
C LEU A 296 5.67 -9.31 7.74
N SER A 297 4.58 -8.59 7.49
CA SER A 297 4.43 -7.19 7.89
C SER A 297 4.40 -7.02 9.42
N ASP A 298 4.11 -8.08 10.18
CA ASP A 298 4.21 -8.11 11.64
C ASP A 298 5.66 -8.46 12.04
N SER A 299 6.40 -7.49 12.50
CA SER A 299 7.86 -7.44 12.74
C SER A 299 8.48 -8.49 13.69
N ARG A 300 7.77 -9.60 14.00
CA ARG A 300 8.21 -10.64 14.93
C ARG A 300 8.41 -12.02 14.31
N ARG A 301 8.11 -12.21 13.03
CA ARG A 301 8.30 -13.52 12.39
C ARG A 301 9.70 -13.64 11.79
N ASN A 302 10.30 -14.81 12.00
CA ASN A 302 11.55 -15.16 11.33
C ASN A 302 11.24 -15.45 9.86
N VAL A 303 11.58 -14.50 8.98
CA VAL A 303 11.35 -14.56 7.52
C VAL A 303 11.92 -15.84 6.93
N ARG A 304 13.14 -16.23 7.35
CA ARG A 304 13.83 -17.42 6.85
C ARG A 304 13.08 -18.70 7.19
N LEU A 305 12.68 -18.86 8.44
CA LEU A 305 11.93 -20.07 8.86
C LEU A 305 10.57 -20.17 8.15
N ALA A 306 9.91 -19.03 7.97
CA ALA A 306 8.64 -18.99 7.25
C ALA A 306 8.79 -19.37 5.77
N ALA A 307 9.83 -18.85 5.10
CA ALA A 307 10.15 -19.19 3.71
C ALA A 307 10.55 -20.67 3.54
N GLU A 308 11.33 -21.22 4.47
CA GLU A 308 11.70 -22.66 4.48
C GLU A 308 10.47 -23.56 4.67
N ALA A 309 9.57 -23.22 5.59
CA ALA A 309 8.34 -23.97 5.82
C ALA A 309 7.43 -23.96 4.57
N PHE A 310 7.23 -22.80 3.97
CA PHE A 310 6.46 -22.66 2.72
C PHE A 310 7.08 -23.47 1.58
N ALA A 311 8.37 -23.32 1.32
CA ALA A 311 9.04 -23.99 0.21
C ALA A 311 9.09 -25.52 0.35
N LEU A 312 9.10 -26.03 1.59
CA LEU A 312 9.03 -27.47 1.86
C LEU A 312 7.60 -28.02 1.77
N GLY A 313 6.59 -27.16 1.89
CA GLY A 313 5.18 -27.51 1.76
C GLY A 313 4.67 -27.49 0.31
N LEU A 314 5.38 -26.81 -0.59
CA LEU A 314 5.06 -26.71 -2.00
C LEU A 314 5.35 -28.02 -2.73
#